data_8ad50028964247b8b7cc9bafbe0fd7b1
#
_entry.id   8ad50028964247b8b7cc9bafbe0fd7b1
#
_cell.length_a   1.000
_cell.length_b   1.000
_cell.length_c   1.000
_cell.angle_alpha   90.00
_cell.angle_beta   90.00
_cell.angle_gamma   90.00
#
_symmetry.space_group_name_H-M   'P 1'
#
loop_
_entity.id
_entity.type
_entity.pdbx_description
1 polymer ?
#
loop_
_entity_poly.entity_id
_entity_poly.type
_entity_poly.pdbx_seq_one_letter_code
_entity_poly.pdbx_strand_id
1 'polypeptide(L)'
;MWEEMMQGEKICYVKPRRAIRRLKAADEENITAYIYGVSGCGKTELVMRYLKNRKYTLFNAGLVTVEELREIKVSKQRKTVVINSLHDMAMQNDTEEIREAIIELVEREDVWLILSGRCAVPPWLTAVRYREVFYVIGEQELLFDEDQADQYIAMTGMIFSEEQLAKEKAYCVGMPIGWSITNSVYWQMRMGQDEKDVTKPFSDEEYRTMVGEALSQMWDYLEYHVYDRWEISIQEFLMEVAIVEDFTVYMAEMITGRNDVESLLGRIQWIGNFMDIVRNGSETVYKLRNQMRISMIRRLRRKYTKEQIRKLYENAGLYYQISKQPLKALSMYQQVNDTERIASVLIDNVRIAPNNAYYYELKPYYLKLPEEKICKSPELMCGMSMLQSLLL
;
A
#
# COMPACT_ATOMS: atom_id res chain seq x y z
N MET A 1 35.31 4.18 -15.15
CA MET A 1 33.95 3.61 -15.08
C MET A 1 33.52 3.32 -13.63
N TRP A 2 34.33 2.61 -12.79
CA TRP A 2 34.05 2.39 -11.35
C TRP A 2 34.16 3.68 -10.51
N GLU A 3 35.22 4.46 -10.70
CA GLU A 3 35.40 5.75 -10.02
C GLU A 3 34.36 6.81 -10.47
N GLU A 4 33.89 6.78 -11.70
CA GLU A 4 32.82 7.66 -12.19
C GLU A 4 31.43 7.29 -11.65
N MET A 5 31.18 6.00 -11.33
CA MET A 5 29.94 5.53 -10.66
C MET A 5 29.91 5.93 -9.18
N MET A 6 31.08 6.05 -8.53
CA MET A 6 31.19 6.43 -7.12
C MET A 6 31.26 7.95 -6.89
N GLN A 7 31.50 8.77 -7.91
CA GLN A 7 31.65 10.24 -7.77
C GLN A 7 30.38 11.07 -7.95
N GLY A 8 29.23 10.51 -7.94
CA GLY A 8 27.98 11.28 -7.97
C GLY A 8 26.83 10.35 -8.19
N GLU A 9 25.90 10.37 -7.27
CA GLU A 9 24.55 9.82 -7.41
C GLU A 9 23.94 10.27 -8.75
N LYS A 10 24.33 9.64 -9.85
CA LYS A 10 23.54 9.70 -11.07
C LYS A 10 22.25 8.99 -10.75
N ILE A 11 21.28 9.74 -10.24
CA ILE A 11 19.92 9.23 -10.09
C ILE A 11 19.50 8.66 -11.44
N CYS A 12 19.53 7.33 -11.56
CA CYS A 12 19.09 6.64 -12.75
C CYS A 12 17.60 6.91 -12.94
N TYR A 13 17.25 7.64 -13.99
CA TYR A 13 15.87 8.02 -14.25
C TYR A 13 15.36 7.36 -15.52
N VAL A 14 14.46 6.43 -15.36
CA VAL A 14 13.68 5.88 -16.47
C VAL A 14 12.46 6.75 -16.70
N LYS A 15 12.27 7.18 -17.94
CA LYS A 15 11.18 8.10 -18.30
C LYS A 15 9.83 7.37 -18.32
N PRO A 16 8.84 7.75 -17.50
CA PRO A 16 7.49 7.23 -17.59
C PRO A 16 6.79 7.81 -18.83
N ARG A 17 6.96 7.14 -19.97
CA ARG A 17 6.59 7.67 -21.31
C ARG A 17 5.12 8.07 -21.41
N ARG A 18 4.22 7.28 -20.79
CA ARG A 18 2.77 7.55 -20.81
C ARG A 18 2.44 8.81 -20.01
N ALA A 19 2.97 8.92 -18.80
CA ALA A 19 2.79 10.09 -17.93
C ALA A 19 3.34 11.37 -18.57
N ILE A 20 4.55 11.30 -19.15
CA ILE A 20 5.16 12.45 -19.85
C ILE A 20 4.31 12.90 -21.04
N ARG A 21 3.77 11.97 -21.83
CA ARG A 21 2.90 12.30 -22.97
C ARG A 21 1.65 13.06 -22.53
N ARG A 22 1.01 12.59 -21.46
CA ARG A 22 -0.17 13.25 -20.89
C ARG A 22 0.16 14.62 -20.29
N LEU A 23 1.27 14.71 -19.57
CA LEU A 23 1.71 15.97 -18.98
C LEU A 23 2.04 17.01 -20.07
N LYS A 24 2.63 16.55 -21.18
CA LYS A 24 2.91 17.39 -22.35
C LYS A 24 1.64 17.88 -23.03
N ALA A 25 0.64 17.03 -23.22
CA ALA A 25 -0.66 17.40 -23.75
C ALA A 25 -1.36 18.44 -22.85
N ALA A 26 -1.37 18.22 -21.54
CA ALA A 26 -1.91 19.18 -20.56
C ALA A 26 -1.21 20.56 -20.66
N ASP A 27 0.09 20.55 -20.85
CA ASP A 27 0.89 21.78 -21.02
C ASP A 27 0.56 22.53 -22.35
N GLU A 28 0.47 21.80 -23.46
CA GLU A 28 0.17 22.37 -24.78
C GLU A 28 -1.26 22.97 -24.84
N GLU A 29 -2.21 22.32 -24.17
CA GLU A 29 -3.61 22.74 -24.13
C GLU A 29 -3.91 23.72 -22.98
N ASN A 30 -2.94 24.04 -22.14
CA ASN A 30 -3.12 24.84 -20.91
C ASN A 30 -4.19 24.29 -19.96
N ILE A 31 -4.30 22.97 -19.85
CA ILE A 31 -5.25 22.28 -19.00
C ILE A 31 -4.56 21.82 -17.74
N THR A 32 -5.23 21.94 -16.60
CA THR A 32 -4.71 21.48 -15.31
C THR A 32 -4.34 20.00 -15.33
N ALA A 33 -3.14 19.66 -14.92
CA ALA A 33 -2.69 18.29 -14.74
C ALA A 33 -2.85 17.84 -13.28
N TYR A 34 -3.51 16.71 -13.05
CA TYR A 34 -3.63 16.08 -11.74
C TYR A 34 -2.89 14.75 -11.70
N ILE A 35 -1.83 14.67 -10.89
CA ILE A 35 -0.94 13.52 -10.81
C ILE A 35 -1.14 12.83 -9.46
N TYR A 36 -1.51 11.54 -9.45
CA TYR A 36 -1.72 10.83 -8.19
C TYR A 36 -1.12 9.42 -8.17
N GLY A 37 -0.86 8.95 -6.98
CA GLY A 37 -0.34 7.62 -6.70
C GLY A 37 0.36 7.57 -5.34
N VAL A 38 0.71 6.37 -4.90
CA VAL A 38 1.36 6.16 -3.60
C VAL A 38 2.71 6.87 -3.48
N SER A 39 3.21 6.99 -2.25
CA SER A 39 4.55 7.53 -2.02
C SER A 39 5.60 6.66 -2.72
N GLY A 40 6.58 7.28 -3.37
CA GLY A 40 7.65 6.57 -4.08
C GLY A 40 7.35 6.15 -5.52
N CYS A 41 6.14 6.42 -6.05
CA CYS A 41 5.83 6.13 -7.46
C CYS A 41 6.41 7.14 -8.47
N GLY A 42 7.13 8.19 -8.04
CA GLY A 42 7.87 9.08 -8.93
C GLY A 42 7.14 10.36 -9.35
N LYS A 43 6.02 10.75 -8.73
CA LYS A 43 5.26 11.99 -9.07
C LYS A 43 6.12 13.25 -9.09
N THR A 44 6.79 13.52 -7.99
CA THR A 44 7.63 14.71 -7.84
C THR A 44 8.78 14.70 -8.86
N GLU A 45 9.43 13.56 -9.05
CA GLU A 45 10.52 13.42 -10.00
C GLU A 45 10.06 13.67 -11.45
N LEU A 46 8.88 13.16 -11.82
CA LEU A 46 8.26 13.44 -13.12
C LEU A 46 8.11 14.96 -13.34
N VAL A 47 7.50 15.67 -12.39
CA VAL A 47 7.23 17.11 -12.51
C VAL A 47 8.53 17.90 -12.54
N MET A 48 9.45 17.63 -11.62
CA MET A 48 10.73 18.34 -11.53
C MET A 48 11.58 18.17 -12.82
N ARG A 49 11.60 16.97 -13.37
CA ARG A 49 12.33 16.72 -14.63
C ARG A 49 11.64 17.30 -15.85
N TYR A 50 10.33 17.29 -15.89
CA TYR A 50 9.57 17.93 -16.96
C TYR A 50 9.78 19.44 -16.98
N LEU A 51 9.85 20.07 -15.80
CA LEU A 51 10.03 21.51 -15.65
C LEU A 51 11.49 21.98 -15.51
N LYS A 52 12.48 21.08 -15.62
CA LYS A 52 13.91 21.36 -15.34
C LYS A 52 14.45 22.67 -15.94
N ASN A 53 13.98 23.06 -17.14
CA ASN A 53 14.46 24.24 -17.85
C ASN A 53 13.40 25.36 -17.94
N ARG A 54 12.40 25.35 -17.06
CA ARG A 54 11.28 26.29 -17.07
C ARG A 54 11.18 27.03 -15.74
N LYS A 55 10.64 28.24 -15.79
CA LYS A 55 10.26 28.96 -14.56
C LYS A 55 8.92 28.43 -14.07
N TYR A 56 8.85 28.07 -12.80
CA TYR A 56 7.63 27.67 -12.15
C TYR A 56 7.64 28.05 -10.67
N THR A 57 6.47 28.15 -10.07
CA THR A 57 6.31 28.34 -8.62
C THR A 57 5.85 27.01 -8.01
N LEU A 58 6.51 26.58 -6.94
CA LEU A 58 6.20 25.34 -6.24
C LEU A 58 5.66 25.63 -4.85
N PHE A 59 4.49 25.10 -4.55
CA PHE A 59 3.89 25.10 -3.23
C PHE A 59 3.73 23.68 -2.69
N ASN A 60 3.81 23.55 -1.38
CA ASN A 60 3.39 22.34 -0.66
C ASN A 60 2.02 22.62 -0.04
N ALA A 61 1.01 21.83 -0.40
CA ALA A 61 -0.36 22.03 0.06
C ALA A 61 -0.56 21.91 1.57
N GLY A 62 0.36 21.23 2.27
CA GLY A 62 0.37 21.14 3.73
C GLY A 62 1.03 22.35 4.44
N LEU A 63 1.58 23.30 3.70
CA LEU A 63 2.32 24.45 4.26
C LEU A 63 1.89 25.79 3.65
N VAL A 64 1.26 25.77 2.46
CA VAL A 64 0.87 26.99 1.75
C VAL A 64 -0.26 27.72 2.45
N THR A 65 -0.20 29.04 2.47
CA THR A 65 -1.28 29.89 2.98
C THR A 65 -2.19 30.36 1.82
N VAL A 66 -3.39 30.81 2.18
CA VAL A 66 -4.37 31.37 1.22
C VAL A 66 -3.80 32.62 0.56
N GLU A 67 -3.12 33.48 1.36
CA GLU A 67 -2.49 34.71 0.89
C GLU A 67 -1.46 34.41 -0.19
N GLU A 68 -0.58 33.43 0.03
CA GLU A 68 0.45 33.04 -0.93
C GLU A 68 -0.15 32.59 -2.27
N LEU A 69 -1.27 31.85 -2.26
CA LEU A 69 -1.98 31.44 -3.47
C LEU A 69 -2.64 32.64 -4.17
N ARG A 70 -3.26 33.54 -3.44
CA ARG A 70 -3.92 34.76 -3.98
C ARG A 70 -2.93 35.82 -4.42
N GLU A 71 -1.70 35.85 -3.88
CA GLU A 71 -0.62 36.75 -4.33
C GLU A 71 -0.08 36.41 -5.72
N ILE A 72 -0.46 35.30 -6.32
CA ILE A 72 -0.08 34.96 -7.70
C ILE A 72 -0.75 35.96 -8.66
N LYS A 73 -0.04 37.08 -8.95
CA LYS A 73 -0.54 38.19 -9.77
C LYS A 73 -0.93 37.70 -11.18
N VAL A 74 -2.04 38.22 -11.70
CA VAL A 74 -2.44 38.03 -13.10
C VAL A 74 -1.35 38.55 -14.03
N SER A 75 -1.03 37.82 -15.09
CA SER A 75 0.07 38.13 -15.99
C SER A 75 -0.34 37.91 -17.44
N LYS A 76 0.22 38.73 -18.35
CA LYS A 76 0.07 38.49 -19.81
C LYS A 76 0.86 37.25 -20.28
N GLN A 77 1.84 36.81 -19.50
CA GLN A 77 2.61 35.59 -19.78
C GLN A 77 2.09 34.46 -18.91
N ARG A 78 1.86 33.30 -19.51
CA ARG A 78 1.47 32.09 -18.80
C ARG A 78 2.46 31.73 -17.68
N LYS A 79 1.96 31.48 -16.51
CA LYS A 79 2.73 31.03 -15.34
C LYS A 79 2.49 29.54 -15.13
N THR A 80 3.53 28.82 -14.77
CA THR A 80 3.42 27.44 -14.32
C THR A 80 3.44 27.41 -12.79
N VAL A 81 2.39 26.87 -12.20
CA VAL A 81 2.23 26.69 -10.75
C VAL A 81 2.12 25.21 -10.45
N VAL A 82 2.87 24.76 -9.48
CA VAL A 82 2.84 23.37 -9.00
C VAL A 82 2.41 23.38 -7.54
N ILE A 83 1.34 22.65 -7.21
CA ILE A 83 0.90 22.43 -5.84
C ILE A 83 1.05 20.94 -5.54
N ASN A 84 2.03 20.63 -4.71
CA ASN A 84 2.38 19.27 -4.34
C ASN A 84 1.72 18.85 -3.02
N SER A 85 1.58 17.55 -2.80
CA SER A 85 1.11 16.98 -1.51
C SER A 85 -0.30 17.40 -1.11
N LEU A 86 -1.26 17.44 -2.03
CA LEU A 86 -2.66 17.80 -1.72
C LEU A 86 -3.28 17.00 -0.56
N HIS A 87 -2.79 15.79 -0.30
CA HIS A 87 -3.23 14.98 0.83
C HIS A 87 -2.80 15.55 2.19
N ASP A 88 -1.75 16.36 2.25
CA ASP A 88 -1.28 16.99 3.48
C ASP A 88 -2.14 18.22 3.86
N MET A 89 -2.95 18.72 2.94
CA MET A 89 -3.85 19.87 3.18
C MET A 89 -4.90 19.58 4.26
N ALA A 90 -5.31 18.33 4.43
CA ALA A 90 -6.27 17.92 5.46
C ALA A 90 -5.79 18.18 6.91
N MET A 91 -4.52 18.52 7.10
CA MET A 91 -3.93 18.83 8.40
C MET A 91 -3.93 20.33 8.71
N GLN A 92 -4.45 21.18 7.81
CA GLN A 92 -4.49 22.64 8.00
C GLN A 92 -5.85 23.10 8.51
N ASN A 93 -5.83 24.21 9.29
CA ASN A 93 -7.06 24.80 9.84
C ASN A 93 -7.91 25.48 8.74
N ASP A 94 -7.29 26.07 7.72
CA ASP A 94 -7.93 26.87 6.67
C ASP A 94 -8.18 26.05 5.38
N THR A 95 -8.48 24.78 5.54
CA THR A 95 -8.58 23.81 4.42
C THR A 95 -9.60 24.24 3.35
N GLU A 96 -10.75 24.81 3.75
CA GLU A 96 -11.79 25.25 2.79
C GLU A 96 -11.32 26.45 1.97
N GLU A 97 -10.73 27.45 2.61
CA GLU A 97 -10.23 28.66 1.95
C GLU A 97 -9.09 28.33 0.97
N ILE A 98 -8.22 27.39 1.34
CA ILE A 98 -7.16 26.90 0.45
C ILE A 98 -7.74 26.17 -0.76
N ARG A 99 -8.80 25.36 -0.57
CA ARG A 99 -9.51 24.69 -1.68
C ARG A 99 -10.11 25.69 -2.66
N GLU A 100 -10.78 26.73 -2.14
CA GLU A 100 -11.32 27.83 -2.94
C GLU A 100 -10.22 28.53 -3.74
N ALA A 101 -9.11 28.88 -3.10
CA ALA A 101 -7.98 29.52 -3.78
C ALA A 101 -7.37 28.62 -4.89
N ILE A 102 -7.31 27.29 -4.68
CA ILE A 102 -6.87 26.35 -5.72
C ILE A 102 -7.88 26.32 -6.87
N ILE A 103 -9.18 26.31 -6.59
CA ILE A 103 -10.23 26.35 -7.63
C ILE A 103 -10.13 27.64 -8.44
N GLU A 104 -9.93 28.78 -7.79
CA GLU A 104 -9.67 30.07 -8.46
C GLU A 104 -8.47 29.99 -9.42
N LEU A 105 -7.40 29.29 -9.03
CA LEU A 105 -6.24 29.08 -9.90
C LEU A 105 -6.52 28.14 -11.09
N VAL A 106 -7.37 27.12 -10.91
CA VAL A 106 -7.78 26.22 -12.01
C VAL A 106 -8.54 26.98 -13.09
N GLU A 107 -9.36 27.96 -12.71
CA GLU A 107 -10.20 28.73 -13.63
C GLU A 107 -9.41 29.83 -14.39
N ARG A 108 -8.15 30.04 -14.09
CA ARG A 108 -7.32 31.10 -14.67
C ARG A 108 -6.64 30.67 -15.95
N GLU A 109 -6.85 31.39 -17.05
CA GLU A 109 -6.20 31.16 -18.34
C GLU A 109 -4.69 31.47 -18.37
N ASP A 110 -4.22 32.39 -17.49
CA ASP A 110 -2.81 32.78 -17.39
C ASP A 110 -1.98 31.84 -16.50
N VAL A 111 -2.60 30.78 -15.96
CA VAL A 111 -1.94 29.78 -15.11
C VAL A 111 -2.07 28.40 -15.70
N TRP A 112 -0.96 27.72 -15.86
CA TRP A 112 -0.94 26.27 -16.03
C TRP A 112 -0.68 25.62 -14.68
N LEU A 113 -1.66 24.88 -14.16
CA LEU A 113 -1.63 24.31 -12.85
C LEU A 113 -1.29 22.82 -12.90
N ILE A 114 -0.32 22.40 -12.10
CA ILE A 114 0.01 21.00 -11.86
C ILE A 114 -0.30 20.69 -10.39
N LEU A 115 -1.23 19.80 -10.17
CA LEU A 115 -1.61 19.32 -8.84
C LEU A 115 -1.07 17.91 -8.63
N SER A 116 -0.56 17.62 -7.44
CA SER A 116 -0.20 16.24 -7.12
C SER A 116 -0.64 15.81 -5.73
N GLY A 117 -1.08 14.53 -5.64
CA GLY A 117 -1.58 13.94 -4.41
C GLY A 117 -1.32 12.43 -4.34
N ARG A 118 -1.76 11.82 -3.24
CA ARG A 118 -1.70 10.35 -3.08
C ARG A 118 -2.97 9.66 -3.56
N CYS A 119 -4.08 10.37 -3.61
CA CYS A 119 -5.41 9.85 -3.97
C CYS A 119 -5.84 10.31 -5.35
N ALA A 120 -6.82 9.62 -5.93
CA ALA A 120 -7.54 10.09 -7.11
C ALA A 120 -8.12 11.50 -6.89
N VAL A 121 -8.59 12.12 -7.97
CA VAL A 121 -9.12 13.49 -7.91
C VAL A 121 -10.16 13.62 -6.79
N PRO A 122 -9.95 14.55 -5.84
CA PRO A 122 -10.80 14.70 -4.68
C PRO A 122 -12.20 15.23 -5.04
N PRO A 123 -13.28 14.91 -4.27
CA PRO A 123 -14.64 15.36 -4.55
C PRO A 123 -14.78 16.88 -4.70
N TRP A 124 -14.08 17.67 -3.93
CA TRP A 124 -14.12 19.13 -4.03
C TRP A 124 -13.56 19.66 -5.36
N LEU A 125 -12.65 18.93 -6.02
CA LEU A 125 -12.20 19.21 -7.38
C LEU A 125 -13.09 18.56 -8.46
N THR A 126 -13.95 17.62 -8.09
CA THR A 126 -14.80 16.93 -9.08
C THR A 126 -15.82 17.87 -9.72
N ALA A 127 -16.35 18.83 -8.96
CA ALA A 127 -17.28 19.83 -9.49
C ALA A 127 -16.63 20.71 -10.57
N VAL A 128 -15.37 21.09 -10.37
CA VAL A 128 -14.57 21.85 -11.35
C VAL A 128 -14.21 20.98 -12.55
N ARG A 129 -13.93 19.69 -12.32
CA ARG A 129 -13.60 18.73 -13.38
C ARG A 129 -14.71 18.60 -14.45
N TYR A 130 -15.98 18.75 -14.09
CA TYR A 130 -17.09 18.71 -15.06
C TYR A 130 -17.19 19.99 -15.90
N ARG A 131 -16.61 21.09 -15.43
CA ARG A 131 -16.54 22.35 -16.17
C ARG A 131 -15.27 22.46 -17.01
N GLU A 132 -14.17 21.96 -16.45
CA GLU A 132 -12.84 21.99 -17.03
C GLU A 132 -12.32 20.57 -17.25
N VAL A 133 -11.63 20.34 -18.35
CA VAL A 133 -11.01 19.04 -18.63
C VAL A 133 -9.68 18.94 -17.88
N PHE A 134 -9.57 18.00 -16.96
CA PHE A 134 -8.31 17.68 -16.27
C PHE A 134 -7.57 16.57 -16.99
N TYR A 135 -6.28 16.73 -17.18
CA TYR A 135 -5.39 15.62 -17.52
C TYR A 135 -5.01 14.86 -16.25
N VAL A 136 -5.66 13.74 -16.02
CA VAL A 136 -5.41 12.89 -14.86
C VAL A 136 -4.33 11.87 -15.20
N ILE A 137 -3.23 11.89 -14.45
CA ILE A 137 -2.11 10.94 -14.55
C ILE A 137 -2.14 10.08 -13.29
N GLY A 138 -2.51 8.82 -13.45
CA GLY A 138 -2.63 7.87 -12.35
C GLY A 138 -1.35 7.11 -12.06
N GLU A 139 -1.33 6.41 -10.93
CA GLU A 139 -0.21 5.58 -10.47
C GLU A 139 0.27 4.60 -11.55
N GLN A 140 -0.65 3.95 -12.27
CA GLN A 140 -0.34 2.97 -13.30
C GLN A 140 0.50 3.52 -14.47
N GLU A 141 0.49 4.84 -14.67
CA GLU A 141 1.27 5.50 -15.71
C GLU A 141 2.68 5.90 -15.24
N LEU A 142 2.90 5.83 -13.92
CA LEU A 142 4.15 6.16 -13.26
C LEU A 142 4.98 4.91 -12.91
N LEU A 143 4.32 3.76 -12.73
CA LEU A 143 4.98 2.50 -12.46
C LEU A 143 5.77 2.04 -13.69
N PHE A 144 6.90 1.39 -13.44
CA PHE A 144 7.69 0.77 -14.50
C PHE A 144 6.94 -0.44 -15.07
N ASP A 145 6.81 -0.48 -16.37
CA ASP A 145 6.51 -1.72 -17.10
C ASP A 145 7.78 -2.60 -17.21
N GLU A 146 7.65 -3.77 -17.83
CA GLU A 146 8.77 -4.71 -17.97
C GLU A 146 9.96 -4.10 -18.71
N ASP A 147 9.70 -3.41 -19.83
CA ASP A 147 10.75 -2.77 -20.62
C ASP A 147 11.48 -1.67 -19.82
N GLN A 148 10.73 -0.93 -19.01
CA GLN A 148 11.28 0.13 -18.15
C GLN A 148 12.10 -0.44 -16.99
N ALA A 149 11.69 -1.58 -16.43
CA ALA A 149 12.46 -2.30 -15.42
C ALA A 149 13.78 -2.80 -16.01
N ASP A 150 13.75 -3.40 -17.21
CA ASP A 150 14.95 -3.86 -17.91
C ASP A 150 15.87 -2.68 -18.29
N GLN A 151 15.29 -1.57 -18.72
CA GLN A 151 16.06 -0.33 -18.97
C GLN A 151 16.72 0.17 -17.69
N TYR A 152 16.03 0.15 -16.56
CA TYR A 152 16.59 0.59 -15.27
C TYR A 152 17.78 -0.28 -14.86
N ILE A 153 17.65 -1.61 -14.96
CA ILE A 153 18.71 -2.56 -14.66
C ILE A 153 19.92 -2.35 -15.56
N ALA A 154 19.70 -2.17 -16.87
CA ALA A 154 20.77 -1.88 -17.82
C ALA A 154 21.51 -0.56 -17.49
N MET A 155 20.77 0.47 -17.04
CA MET A 155 21.34 1.77 -16.66
C MET A 155 22.14 1.70 -15.35
N THR A 156 21.70 0.85 -14.41
CA THR A 156 22.33 0.70 -13.08
C THR A 156 23.46 -0.30 -13.08
N GLY A 157 23.53 -1.17 -14.10
CA GLY A 157 24.54 -2.22 -14.18
C GLY A 157 24.35 -3.37 -13.20
N MET A 158 23.19 -3.50 -12.57
CA MET A 158 22.89 -4.66 -11.72
C MET A 158 22.82 -5.92 -12.57
N ILE A 159 23.37 -7.02 -12.06
CA ILE A 159 23.42 -8.31 -12.74
C ILE A 159 22.65 -9.34 -11.90
N PHE A 160 21.58 -9.86 -12.47
CA PHE A 160 20.72 -10.88 -11.91
C PHE A 160 20.67 -12.12 -12.79
N SER A 161 20.46 -13.29 -12.22
CA SER A 161 20.02 -14.45 -12.98
C SER A 161 18.56 -14.24 -13.46
N GLU A 162 18.10 -15.01 -14.44
CA GLU A 162 16.71 -14.92 -14.92
C GLU A 162 15.69 -15.12 -13.78
N GLU A 163 15.96 -16.07 -12.88
CA GLU A 163 15.10 -16.35 -11.74
C GLU A 163 15.11 -15.18 -10.71
N GLN A 164 16.29 -14.64 -10.40
CA GLN A 164 16.44 -13.48 -9.53
C GLN A 164 15.73 -12.26 -10.10
N LEU A 165 15.90 -12.00 -11.39
CA LEU A 165 15.25 -10.90 -12.09
C LEU A 165 13.72 -11.00 -12.04
N ALA A 166 13.17 -12.18 -12.29
CA ALA A 166 11.73 -12.40 -12.19
C ALA A 166 11.20 -12.13 -10.76
N LYS A 167 11.95 -12.55 -9.74
CA LYS A 167 11.63 -12.25 -8.34
C LYS A 167 11.69 -10.75 -8.03
N GLU A 168 12.74 -10.05 -8.49
CA GLU A 168 12.85 -8.59 -8.27
C GLU A 168 11.71 -7.82 -8.95
N LYS A 169 11.36 -8.16 -10.19
CA LYS A 169 10.20 -7.58 -10.89
C LYS A 169 8.90 -7.77 -10.07
N ALA A 170 8.73 -8.95 -9.47
CA ALA A 170 7.58 -9.25 -8.60
C ALA A 170 7.63 -8.49 -7.26
N TYR A 171 8.80 -8.31 -6.65
CA TYR A 171 8.95 -7.56 -5.39
C TYR A 171 8.76 -6.05 -5.58
N CYS A 172 9.37 -5.47 -6.60
CA CYS A 172 9.28 -4.03 -6.86
C CYS A 172 7.90 -3.62 -7.40
N VAL A 173 7.14 -4.53 -8.01
CA VAL A 173 5.80 -4.28 -8.60
C VAL A 173 5.80 -3.00 -9.46
N GLY A 174 6.88 -2.74 -10.19
CA GLY A 174 7.05 -1.53 -10.99
C GLY A 174 7.31 -0.24 -10.22
N MET A 175 7.38 -0.27 -8.89
CA MET A 175 7.60 0.92 -8.06
C MET A 175 9.02 1.50 -8.21
N PRO A 176 9.18 2.75 -8.69
CA PRO A 176 10.50 3.37 -8.84
C PRO A 176 11.33 3.39 -7.57
N ILE A 177 10.71 3.65 -6.40
CA ILE A 177 11.41 3.63 -5.11
C ILE A 177 11.94 2.23 -4.76
N GLY A 178 11.18 1.16 -5.10
CA GLY A 178 11.63 -0.21 -4.90
C GLY A 178 12.91 -0.49 -5.66
N TRP A 179 12.94 -0.16 -6.93
CA TRP A 179 14.11 -0.30 -7.78
C TRP A 179 15.30 0.55 -7.29
N SER A 180 15.05 1.77 -6.80
CA SER A 180 16.11 2.62 -6.24
C SER A 180 16.73 2.04 -4.98
N ILE A 181 15.92 1.49 -4.09
CA ILE A 181 16.39 0.83 -2.87
C ILE A 181 17.16 -0.45 -3.21
N THR A 182 16.61 -1.29 -4.09
CA THR A 182 17.30 -2.50 -4.57
C THR A 182 18.66 -2.15 -5.17
N ASN A 183 18.74 -1.10 -6.01
CA ASN A 183 19.99 -0.65 -6.59
C ASN A 183 21.01 -0.21 -5.52
N SER A 184 20.56 0.57 -4.53
CA SER A 184 21.44 1.02 -3.43
C SER A 184 22.00 -0.16 -2.65
N VAL A 185 21.15 -1.10 -2.24
CA VAL A 185 21.56 -2.29 -1.48
C VAL A 185 22.44 -3.19 -2.33
N TYR A 186 22.11 -3.41 -3.60
CA TYR A 186 22.91 -4.21 -4.52
C TYR A 186 24.37 -3.72 -4.55
N TRP A 187 24.58 -2.42 -4.79
CA TRP A 187 25.91 -1.86 -4.88
C TRP A 187 26.62 -1.77 -3.52
N GLN A 188 25.91 -1.54 -2.43
CA GLN A 188 26.49 -1.64 -1.08
C GLN A 188 27.07 -3.03 -0.80
N MET A 189 26.38 -4.09 -1.19
CA MET A 189 26.84 -5.46 -1.02
C MET A 189 27.99 -5.83 -1.98
N ARG A 190 28.08 -5.14 -3.13
CA ARG A 190 29.19 -5.33 -4.08
C ARG A 190 30.44 -4.55 -3.71
N MET A 191 30.34 -3.59 -2.81
CA MET A 191 31.51 -2.85 -2.30
C MET A 191 32.50 -3.80 -1.64
N GLY A 192 33.76 -3.77 -2.12
CA GLY A 192 34.83 -4.60 -1.58
C GLY A 192 34.91 -6.03 -2.13
N GLN A 193 34.07 -6.39 -3.10
CA GLN A 193 34.23 -7.65 -3.86
C GLN A 193 35.23 -7.49 -5.01
N ASP A 194 35.87 -8.60 -5.40
CA ASP A 194 36.78 -8.63 -6.54
C ASP A 194 36.02 -8.34 -7.85
N GLU A 195 36.68 -7.67 -8.82
CA GLU A 195 36.08 -7.32 -10.13
C GLU A 195 35.46 -8.53 -10.84
N LYS A 196 36.04 -9.72 -10.69
CA LYS A 196 35.52 -10.95 -11.31
C LYS A 196 34.19 -11.42 -10.72
N ASP A 197 33.93 -11.12 -9.46
CA ASP A 197 32.69 -11.51 -8.79
C ASP A 197 31.56 -10.52 -9.04
N VAL A 198 31.89 -9.24 -9.27
CA VAL A 198 30.93 -8.20 -9.64
C VAL A 198 30.26 -8.44 -10.99
N THR A 199 30.90 -9.20 -11.88
CA THR A 199 30.35 -9.52 -13.23
C THR A 199 29.45 -10.74 -13.24
N LYS A 200 29.18 -11.37 -12.08
CA LYS A 200 28.29 -12.53 -11.95
C LYS A 200 27.05 -12.19 -11.14
N PRO A 201 25.91 -12.88 -11.35
CA PRO A 201 24.79 -12.80 -10.44
C PRO A 201 25.20 -13.17 -9.01
N PHE A 202 24.48 -12.70 -8.01
CA PHE A 202 24.64 -13.15 -6.63
C PHE A 202 24.37 -14.66 -6.51
N SER A 203 25.05 -15.31 -5.56
CA SER A 203 24.62 -16.63 -5.10
C SER A 203 23.23 -16.54 -4.45
N ASP A 204 22.55 -17.68 -4.27
CA ASP A 204 21.21 -17.70 -3.66
C ASP A 204 21.19 -17.15 -2.24
N GLU A 205 22.27 -17.32 -1.48
CA GLU A 205 22.39 -16.81 -0.11
C GLU A 205 22.61 -15.30 -0.09
N GLU A 206 23.52 -14.79 -0.92
CA GLU A 206 23.73 -13.34 -1.09
C GLU A 206 22.48 -12.64 -1.60
N TYR A 207 21.78 -13.26 -2.57
CA TYR A 207 20.54 -12.71 -3.11
C TYR A 207 19.44 -12.61 -2.04
N ARG A 208 19.25 -13.66 -1.21
CA ARG A 208 18.30 -13.61 -0.08
C ARG A 208 18.67 -12.52 0.92
N THR A 209 19.96 -12.35 1.20
CA THR A 209 20.44 -11.30 2.08
C THR A 209 20.15 -9.91 1.52
N MET A 210 20.42 -9.69 0.22
CA MET A 210 20.14 -8.45 -0.50
C MET A 210 18.65 -8.12 -0.44
N VAL A 211 17.77 -9.06 -0.78
CA VAL A 211 16.31 -8.87 -0.73
C VAL A 211 15.84 -8.55 0.68
N GLY A 212 16.38 -9.25 1.70
CA GLY A 212 16.06 -8.99 3.10
C GLY A 212 16.41 -7.57 3.53
N GLU A 213 17.57 -7.08 3.14
CA GLU A 213 18.02 -5.71 3.42
C GLU A 213 17.20 -4.67 2.62
N ALA A 214 16.96 -4.90 1.34
CA ALA A 214 16.15 -4.01 0.51
C ALA A 214 14.70 -3.89 1.05
N LEU A 215 14.10 -5.00 1.47
CA LEU A 215 12.80 -4.99 2.13
C LEU A 215 12.86 -4.23 3.47
N SER A 216 13.92 -4.38 4.28
CA SER A 216 14.06 -3.64 5.53
C SER A 216 14.10 -2.13 5.27
N GLN A 217 14.92 -1.68 4.32
CA GLN A 217 15.00 -0.25 3.96
C GLN A 217 13.69 0.28 3.37
N MET A 218 12.96 -0.54 2.60
CA MET A 218 11.63 -0.17 2.10
C MET A 218 10.65 0.04 3.26
N TRP A 219 10.68 -0.84 4.28
CA TRP A 219 9.83 -0.69 5.45
C TRP A 219 10.18 0.56 6.25
N ASP A 220 11.44 0.86 6.44
CA ASP A 220 11.91 2.05 7.15
C ASP A 220 11.47 3.33 6.39
N TYR A 221 11.57 3.32 5.04
CA TYR A 221 11.05 4.40 4.22
C TYR A 221 9.54 4.61 4.42
N LEU A 222 8.74 3.54 4.36
CA LEU A 222 7.31 3.62 4.53
C LEU A 222 6.93 4.06 5.95
N GLU A 223 7.61 3.56 6.98
CA GLU A 223 7.38 3.96 8.36
C GLU A 223 7.63 5.46 8.56
N TYR A 224 8.79 5.94 8.15
CA TYR A 224 9.21 7.32 8.43
C TYR A 224 8.51 8.36 7.55
N HIS A 225 8.32 8.06 6.27
CA HIS A 225 7.79 9.02 5.30
C HIS A 225 6.28 8.94 5.09
N VAL A 226 5.65 7.87 5.54
CA VAL A 226 4.21 7.65 5.30
C VAL A 226 3.46 7.47 6.62
N TYR A 227 3.74 6.42 7.37
CA TYR A 227 2.88 6.00 8.48
C TYR A 227 3.00 6.89 9.72
N ASP A 228 4.19 7.31 10.08
CA ASP A 228 4.40 8.13 11.27
C ASP A 228 3.81 9.55 11.16
N ARG A 229 3.41 9.95 9.94
CA ARG A 229 2.73 11.23 9.69
C ARG A 229 1.22 11.15 9.83
N TRP A 230 0.65 9.96 9.95
CA TRP A 230 -0.79 9.80 10.10
C TRP A 230 -1.23 9.99 11.53
N GLU A 231 -2.48 10.35 11.72
CA GLU A 231 -3.09 10.37 13.04
C GLU A 231 -3.01 9.00 13.70
N ILE A 232 -2.80 8.97 15.01
CA ILE A 232 -2.66 7.73 15.79
C ILE A 232 -3.87 6.82 15.60
N SER A 233 -5.08 7.39 15.59
CA SER A 233 -6.33 6.64 15.34
C SER A 233 -6.34 5.88 14.02
N ILE A 234 -5.79 6.47 12.96
CA ILE A 234 -5.67 5.84 11.63
C ILE A 234 -4.59 4.76 11.66
N GLN A 235 -3.44 5.05 12.29
CA GLN A 235 -2.36 4.07 12.41
C GLN A 235 -2.83 2.81 13.15
N GLU A 236 -3.50 2.98 14.29
CA GLU A 236 -4.06 1.90 15.10
C GLU A 236 -5.09 1.10 14.30
N PHE A 237 -6.08 1.77 13.73
CA PHE A 237 -7.12 1.12 12.93
C PHE A 237 -6.55 0.25 11.81
N LEU A 238 -5.60 0.78 11.03
CA LEU A 238 -4.98 0.03 9.94
C LEU A 238 -4.16 -1.17 10.42
N MET A 239 -3.49 -1.06 11.56
CA MET A 239 -2.81 -2.20 12.18
C MET A 239 -3.79 -3.28 12.62
N GLU A 240 -4.89 -2.87 13.25
CA GLU A 240 -5.91 -3.79 13.80
C GLU A 240 -6.66 -4.56 12.72
N VAL A 241 -7.07 -3.90 11.62
CA VAL A 241 -7.78 -4.57 10.52
C VAL A 241 -6.86 -5.36 9.58
N ALA A 242 -5.55 -5.14 9.63
CA ALA A 242 -4.59 -5.87 8.78
C ALA A 242 -4.53 -7.38 9.05
N ILE A 243 -5.04 -7.85 10.20
CA ILE A 243 -5.07 -9.27 10.55
C ILE A 243 -5.97 -10.09 9.63
N VAL A 244 -6.94 -9.45 8.97
CA VAL A 244 -7.85 -10.09 8.00
C VAL A 244 -7.49 -9.70 6.57
N GLU A 245 -7.95 -10.47 5.58
CA GLU A 245 -7.66 -10.19 4.17
C GLU A 245 -8.54 -9.09 3.61
N ASP A 246 -9.81 -9.14 3.97
CA ASP A 246 -10.84 -8.18 3.61
C ASP A 246 -11.78 -7.96 4.80
N PHE A 247 -12.46 -6.84 4.82
CA PHE A 247 -13.40 -6.53 5.88
C PHE A 247 -14.51 -5.57 5.41
N THR A 248 -15.64 -5.65 6.09
CA THR A 248 -16.74 -4.66 6.01
C THR A 248 -16.64 -3.70 7.18
N VAL A 249 -17.43 -2.61 7.16
CA VAL A 249 -17.51 -1.68 8.31
C VAL A 249 -17.86 -2.45 9.57
N TYR A 250 -18.93 -3.24 9.54
CA TYR A 250 -19.40 -4.01 10.68
C TYR A 250 -18.34 -5.00 11.21
N MET A 251 -17.63 -5.69 10.31
CA MET A 251 -16.54 -6.57 10.71
C MET A 251 -15.40 -5.81 11.40
N ALA A 252 -15.02 -4.65 10.86
CA ALA A 252 -13.98 -3.82 11.45
C ALA A 252 -14.37 -3.28 12.81
N GLU A 253 -15.64 -2.87 13.02
CA GLU A 253 -16.19 -2.48 14.32
C GLU A 253 -16.09 -3.62 15.34
N MET A 254 -16.45 -4.83 14.94
CA MET A 254 -16.33 -6.00 15.82
C MET A 254 -14.88 -6.34 16.19
N ILE A 255 -13.96 -6.26 15.22
CA ILE A 255 -12.54 -6.56 15.46
C ILE A 255 -11.92 -5.54 16.40
N THR A 256 -12.12 -4.25 16.11
CA THR A 256 -11.41 -3.15 16.78
C THR A 256 -12.13 -2.65 18.04
N GLY A 257 -13.43 -2.90 18.15
CA GLY A 257 -14.30 -2.33 19.19
C GLY A 257 -14.59 -0.85 19.00
N ARG A 258 -14.32 -0.28 17.80
CA ARG A 258 -14.53 1.12 17.45
C ARG A 258 -15.92 1.35 16.88
N ASN A 259 -16.43 2.56 17.06
CA ASN A 259 -17.70 3.02 16.50
C ASN A 259 -17.53 4.15 15.46
N ASP A 260 -16.29 4.55 15.16
CA ASP A 260 -15.93 5.62 14.24
C ASP A 260 -15.35 5.10 12.92
N VAL A 261 -15.54 3.81 12.60
CA VAL A 261 -14.93 3.11 11.45
C VAL A 261 -15.25 3.78 10.12
N GLU A 262 -16.51 4.18 9.87
CA GLU A 262 -16.88 4.86 8.60
C GLU A 262 -16.13 6.18 8.43
N SER A 263 -16.01 6.96 9.50
CA SER A 263 -15.26 8.23 9.51
C SER A 263 -13.79 8.00 9.22
N LEU A 264 -13.19 6.99 9.86
CA LEU A 264 -11.79 6.60 9.62
C LEU A 264 -11.56 6.17 8.18
N LEU A 265 -12.42 5.32 7.63
CA LEU A 265 -12.34 4.87 6.24
C LEU A 265 -12.48 6.04 5.25
N GLY A 266 -13.40 6.96 5.50
CA GLY A 266 -13.53 8.20 4.74
C GLY A 266 -12.23 9.01 4.72
N ARG A 267 -11.56 9.16 5.86
CA ARG A 267 -10.28 9.89 6.00
C ARG A 267 -9.11 9.14 5.34
N ILE A 268 -9.05 7.81 5.50
CA ILE A 268 -7.99 6.97 4.91
C ILE A 268 -8.00 7.06 3.37
N GLN A 269 -9.16 7.13 2.74
CA GLN A 269 -9.28 7.31 1.29
C GLN A 269 -8.60 8.59 0.78
N TRP A 270 -8.50 9.62 1.64
CA TRP A 270 -7.83 10.90 1.33
C TRP A 270 -6.31 10.87 1.53
N ILE A 271 -5.82 10.03 2.43
CA ILE A 271 -4.41 9.98 2.80
C ILE A 271 -3.60 9.19 1.77
N GLY A 272 -4.21 8.22 1.09
CA GLY A 272 -3.51 7.44 0.08
C GLY A 272 -4.30 6.29 -0.51
N ASN A 273 -3.76 5.71 -1.57
CA ASN A 273 -4.34 4.60 -2.31
C ASN A 273 -3.87 3.25 -1.73
N PHE A 274 -4.20 2.99 -0.46
CA PHE A 274 -3.72 1.82 0.29
C PHE A 274 -4.74 0.68 0.37
N MET A 275 -5.98 0.94 -0.03
CA MET A 275 -7.07 -0.01 0.01
C MET A 275 -7.77 -0.10 -1.34
N ASP A 276 -8.10 -1.31 -1.71
CA ASP A 276 -9.05 -1.59 -2.78
C ASP A 276 -10.46 -1.64 -2.18
N ILE A 277 -11.42 -1.05 -2.86
CA ILE A 277 -12.80 -0.96 -2.42
C ILE A 277 -13.67 -1.67 -3.45
N VAL A 278 -14.34 -2.74 -3.02
CA VAL A 278 -15.23 -3.53 -3.87
C VAL A 278 -16.66 -3.39 -3.35
N ARG A 279 -17.57 -2.99 -4.23
CA ARG A 279 -18.99 -2.91 -3.91
C ARG A 279 -19.70 -4.17 -4.41
N ASN A 280 -20.20 -4.97 -3.48
CA ASN A 280 -20.99 -6.17 -3.78
C ASN A 280 -22.44 -5.92 -3.35
N GLY A 281 -23.27 -5.46 -4.29
CA GLY A 281 -24.65 -5.09 -3.97
C GLY A 281 -24.72 -3.92 -2.98
N SER A 282 -25.32 -4.14 -1.82
CA SER A 282 -25.45 -3.15 -0.74
C SER A 282 -24.24 -3.11 0.20
N GLU A 283 -23.34 -4.07 0.09
CA GLU A 283 -22.19 -4.20 1.01
C GLU A 283 -20.92 -3.68 0.35
N THR A 284 -20.15 -2.89 1.08
CA THR A 284 -18.83 -2.41 0.67
C THR A 284 -17.76 -3.19 1.41
N VAL A 285 -16.88 -3.84 0.65
CA VAL A 285 -15.76 -4.61 1.17
C VAL A 285 -14.47 -3.84 0.93
N TYR A 286 -13.66 -3.74 1.96
CA TYR A 286 -12.37 -3.07 1.97
C TYR A 286 -11.26 -4.10 2.06
N LYS A 287 -10.22 -3.94 1.24
CA LYS A 287 -9.05 -4.81 1.24
C LYS A 287 -7.79 -3.98 1.26
N LEU A 288 -6.95 -4.16 2.27
CA LEU A 288 -5.62 -3.54 2.27
C LEU A 288 -4.77 -4.17 1.17
N ARG A 289 -4.08 -3.33 0.39
CA ARG A 289 -3.10 -3.83 -0.58
C ARG A 289 -2.02 -4.64 0.13
N ASN A 290 -1.55 -5.72 -0.48
CA ASN A 290 -0.70 -6.72 0.16
C ASN A 290 0.51 -6.11 0.89
N GLN A 291 1.23 -5.19 0.25
CA GLN A 291 2.39 -4.55 0.87
C GLN A 291 2.01 -3.74 2.11
N MET A 292 0.90 -3.00 2.03
CA MET A 292 0.37 -2.26 3.16
C MET A 292 -0.04 -3.21 4.30
N ARG A 293 -0.76 -4.27 3.99
CA ARG A 293 -1.20 -5.27 4.98
C ARG A 293 -0.02 -5.89 5.73
N ILE A 294 1.02 -6.32 4.98
CA ILE A 294 2.23 -6.92 5.58
C ILE A 294 2.92 -5.91 6.50
N SER A 295 3.05 -4.66 6.07
CA SER A 295 3.64 -3.59 6.88
C SER A 295 2.86 -3.37 8.17
N MET A 296 1.54 -3.27 8.09
CA MET A 296 0.68 -3.05 9.26
C MET A 296 0.73 -4.22 10.24
N ILE A 297 0.78 -5.47 9.77
CA ILE A 297 0.96 -6.65 10.64
C ILE A 297 2.34 -6.59 11.35
N ARG A 298 3.39 -6.17 10.65
CA ARG A 298 4.73 -6.01 11.25
C ARG A 298 4.71 -4.94 12.35
N ARG A 299 4.08 -3.78 12.10
CA ARG A 299 3.90 -2.72 13.10
C ARG A 299 3.05 -3.18 14.29
N LEU A 300 1.95 -3.89 14.03
CA LEU A 300 1.08 -4.46 15.06
C LEU A 300 1.90 -5.31 16.04
N ARG A 301 2.73 -6.23 15.53
CA ARG A 301 3.58 -7.09 16.35
C ARG A 301 4.64 -6.35 17.16
N ARG A 302 5.05 -5.15 16.73
CA ARG A 302 6.03 -4.31 17.43
C ARG A 302 5.39 -3.41 18.49
N LYS A 303 4.18 -2.89 18.21
CA LYS A 303 3.52 -1.88 19.05
C LYS A 303 2.53 -2.47 20.04
N TYR A 304 1.93 -3.61 19.73
CA TYR A 304 0.88 -4.23 20.54
C TYR A 304 1.43 -5.36 21.40
N THR A 305 0.86 -5.51 22.59
CA THR A 305 1.14 -6.65 23.46
C THR A 305 0.52 -7.94 22.90
N LYS A 306 1.04 -9.08 23.31
CA LYS A 306 0.48 -10.38 22.90
C LYS A 306 -1.00 -10.52 23.24
N GLU A 307 -1.43 -9.96 24.36
CA GLU A 307 -2.82 -9.99 24.81
C GLU A 307 -3.72 -9.12 23.91
N GLN A 308 -3.28 -7.94 23.53
CA GLN A 308 -4.02 -7.09 22.58
C GLN A 308 -4.15 -7.77 21.22
N ILE A 309 -3.07 -8.35 20.69
CA ILE A 309 -3.11 -9.10 19.43
C ILE A 309 -4.05 -10.30 19.55
N ARG A 310 -3.99 -11.04 20.65
CA ARG A 310 -4.88 -12.16 20.92
C ARG A 310 -6.34 -11.74 20.84
N LYS A 311 -6.71 -10.65 21.50
CA LYS A 311 -8.08 -10.13 21.50
C LYS A 311 -8.58 -9.79 20.09
N LEU A 312 -7.74 -9.19 19.23
CA LEU A 312 -8.11 -8.89 17.86
C LEU A 312 -8.43 -10.17 17.06
N TYR A 313 -7.57 -11.18 17.15
CA TYR A 313 -7.82 -12.46 16.47
C TYR A 313 -9.04 -13.20 17.02
N GLU A 314 -9.28 -13.13 18.33
CA GLU A 314 -10.48 -13.70 18.98
C GLU A 314 -11.75 -13.01 18.47
N ASN A 315 -11.74 -11.68 18.36
CA ASN A 315 -12.87 -10.90 17.82
C ASN A 315 -13.13 -11.22 16.35
N ALA A 316 -12.06 -11.31 15.53
CA ALA A 316 -12.18 -11.70 14.12
C ALA A 316 -12.72 -13.13 13.98
N GLY A 317 -12.24 -14.06 14.79
CA GLY A 317 -12.75 -15.43 14.85
C GLY A 317 -14.22 -15.50 15.22
N LEU A 318 -14.65 -14.72 16.20
CA LEU A 318 -16.05 -14.62 16.62
C LEU A 318 -16.93 -14.07 15.48
N TYR A 319 -16.49 -13.02 14.79
CA TYR A 319 -17.20 -12.51 13.61
C TYR A 319 -17.42 -13.61 12.56
N TYR A 320 -16.38 -14.34 12.21
CA TYR A 320 -16.47 -15.41 11.21
C TYR A 320 -17.34 -16.59 11.69
N GLN A 321 -17.34 -16.90 12.99
CA GLN A 321 -18.21 -17.92 13.57
C GLN A 321 -19.69 -17.52 13.49
N ILE A 322 -20.03 -16.28 13.85
CA ILE A 322 -21.39 -15.72 13.71
C ILE A 322 -21.82 -15.68 12.24
N SER A 323 -20.92 -15.33 11.35
CA SER A 323 -21.14 -15.27 9.89
C SER A 323 -21.14 -16.65 9.23
N LYS A 324 -21.10 -17.75 9.99
CA LYS A 324 -21.11 -19.14 9.49
C LYS A 324 -19.96 -19.46 8.51
N GLN A 325 -18.78 -18.91 8.78
CA GLN A 325 -17.54 -19.17 8.04
C GLN A 325 -16.52 -19.91 8.92
N PRO A 326 -16.74 -21.20 9.24
CA PRO A 326 -15.98 -21.93 10.26
C PRO A 326 -14.49 -22.02 9.94
N LEU A 327 -14.10 -22.20 8.67
CA LEU A 327 -12.69 -22.29 8.29
C LEU A 327 -11.92 -20.99 8.56
N LYS A 328 -12.54 -19.85 8.27
CA LYS A 328 -11.93 -18.55 8.59
C LYS A 328 -11.88 -18.32 10.10
N ALA A 329 -12.91 -18.68 10.84
CA ALA A 329 -12.91 -18.62 12.31
C ALA A 329 -11.77 -19.45 12.91
N LEU A 330 -11.63 -20.69 12.48
CA LEU A 330 -10.56 -21.59 12.92
C LEU A 330 -9.16 -21.04 12.60
N SER A 331 -9.00 -20.45 11.41
CA SER A 331 -7.74 -19.79 11.01
C SER A 331 -7.36 -18.66 11.97
N MET A 332 -8.33 -17.83 12.39
CA MET A 332 -8.09 -16.75 13.34
C MET A 332 -7.73 -17.27 14.74
N TYR A 333 -8.49 -18.21 15.28
CA TYR A 333 -8.20 -18.81 16.58
C TYR A 333 -6.86 -19.55 16.62
N GLN A 334 -6.46 -20.13 15.49
CA GLN A 334 -5.17 -20.79 15.36
C GLN A 334 -3.98 -19.84 15.50
N GLN A 335 -4.09 -18.58 15.01
CA GLN A 335 -3.03 -17.58 15.13
C GLN A 335 -2.63 -17.30 16.58
N VAL A 336 -3.57 -17.51 17.51
CA VAL A 336 -3.39 -17.25 18.95
C VAL A 336 -3.40 -18.52 19.79
N ASN A 337 -3.40 -19.68 19.13
CA ASN A 337 -3.44 -21.01 19.78
C ASN A 337 -4.63 -21.18 20.76
N ASP A 338 -5.78 -20.61 20.44
CA ASP A 338 -6.99 -20.75 21.26
C ASP A 338 -7.67 -22.10 21.01
N THR A 339 -7.18 -23.12 21.69
CA THR A 339 -7.68 -24.49 21.58
C THR A 339 -9.12 -24.65 22.08
N GLU A 340 -9.61 -23.77 23.00
CA GLU A 340 -10.98 -23.82 23.47
C GLU A 340 -11.95 -23.40 22.36
N ARG A 341 -11.71 -22.27 21.74
CA ARG A 341 -12.56 -21.79 20.66
C ARG A 341 -12.45 -22.65 19.39
N ILE A 342 -11.26 -23.18 19.09
CA ILE A 342 -11.09 -24.16 18.02
C ILE A 342 -11.97 -25.38 18.28
N ALA A 343 -11.95 -25.95 19.50
CA ALA A 343 -12.79 -27.07 19.86
C ALA A 343 -14.28 -26.74 19.72
N SER A 344 -14.71 -25.58 20.20
CA SER A 344 -16.10 -25.11 20.08
C SER A 344 -16.57 -25.08 18.63
N VAL A 345 -15.77 -24.46 17.70
CA VAL A 345 -16.12 -24.39 16.27
C VAL A 345 -16.21 -25.79 15.64
N LEU A 346 -15.30 -26.69 16.00
CA LEU A 346 -15.32 -28.07 15.49
C LEU A 346 -16.52 -28.86 16.00
N ILE A 347 -16.91 -28.68 17.27
CA ILE A 347 -18.11 -29.27 17.87
C ILE A 347 -19.35 -28.76 17.12
N ASP A 348 -19.47 -27.45 16.93
CA ASP A 348 -20.62 -26.87 16.24
C ASP A 348 -20.70 -27.38 14.80
N ASN A 349 -19.57 -27.55 14.12
CA ASN A 349 -19.55 -28.10 12.75
C ASN A 349 -20.07 -29.55 12.71
N VAL A 350 -19.68 -30.39 13.66
CA VAL A 350 -20.18 -31.78 13.74
C VAL A 350 -21.68 -31.82 14.00
N ARG A 351 -22.21 -30.93 14.87
CA ARG A 351 -23.64 -30.84 15.17
C ARG A 351 -24.49 -30.39 14.00
N ILE A 352 -24.00 -29.43 13.23
CA ILE A 352 -24.75 -28.84 12.11
C ILE A 352 -24.69 -29.73 10.85
N ALA A 353 -23.55 -30.32 10.57
CA ALA A 353 -23.32 -31.07 9.35
C ALA A 353 -22.41 -32.30 9.57
N PRO A 354 -22.91 -33.35 10.25
CA PRO A 354 -22.12 -34.53 10.60
C PRO A 354 -21.56 -35.26 9.35
N ASN A 355 -22.21 -35.14 8.20
CA ASN A 355 -21.81 -35.79 6.95
C ASN A 355 -21.15 -34.80 5.95
N ASN A 356 -20.66 -33.66 6.39
CA ASN A 356 -20.15 -32.62 5.53
C ASN A 356 -18.74 -32.95 4.99
N ALA A 357 -18.51 -32.65 3.73
CA ALA A 357 -17.24 -32.84 3.01
C ALA A 357 -16.06 -31.99 3.55
N TYR A 358 -16.32 -31.06 4.47
CA TYR A 358 -15.29 -30.16 5.03
C TYR A 358 -14.28 -30.81 5.98
N TYR A 359 -14.46 -32.09 6.36
CA TYR A 359 -13.53 -32.78 7.26
C TYR A 359 -12.07 -32.76 6.80
N TYR A 360 -11.83 -32.84 5.49
CA TYR A 360 -10.48 -32.76 4.96
C TYR A 360 -9.81 -31.39 5.23
N GLU A 361 -10.57 -30.31 5.07
CA GLU A 361 -10.10 -28.95 5.34
C GLU A 361 -9.96 -28.69 6.85
N LEU A 362 -10.75 -29.38 7.69
CA LEU A 362 -10.70 -29.29 9.14
C LEU A 362 -9.57 -30.12 9.78
N LYS A 363 -8.99 -31.06 9.04
CA LYS A 363 -7.91 -31.96 9.51
C LYS A 363 -6.78 -31.24 10.26
N PRO A 364 -6.19 -30.13 9.74
CA PRO A 364 -5.09 -29.45 10.42
C PRO A 364 -5.45 -28.95 11.82
N TYR A 365 -6.70 -28.61 12.04
CA TYR A 365 -7.20 -28.10 13.32
C TYR A 365 -7.45 -29.22 14.31
N TYR A 366 -8.01 -30.37 13.88
CA TYR A 366 -8.15 -31.56 14.71
C TYR A 366 -6.80 -32.08 15.20
N LEU A 367 -5.82 -32.16 14.32
CA LEU A 367 -4.47 -32.66 14.65
C LEU A 367 -3.69 -31.77 15.62
N LYS A 368 -4.10 -30.50 15.78
CA LYS A 368 -3.48 -29.56 16.72
C LYS A 368 -4.17 -29.55 18.09
N LEU A 369 -5.35 -30.13 18.21
CA LEU A 369 -6.00 -30.23 19.51
C LEU A 369 -5.28 -31.25 20.39
N PRO A 370 -5.14 -30.98 21.70
CA PRO A 370 -4.67 -31.97 22.66
C PRO A 370 -5.58 -33.20 22.66
N GLU A 371 -5.00 -34.40 22.67
CA GLU A 371 -5.73 -35.67 22.67
C GLU A 371 -6.73 -35.77 23.83
N GLU A 372 -6.32 -35.30 25.01
CA GLU A 372 -7.18 -35.24 26.20
C GLU A 372 -8.48 -34.43 25.95
N LYS A 373 -8.40 -33.38 25.11
CA LYS A 373 -9.56 -32.55 24.78
C LYS A 373 -10.49 -33.23 23.79
N ILE A 374 -9.92 -33.95 22.82
CA ILE A 374 -10.69 -34.77 21.88
C ILE A 374 -11.44 -35.86 22.61
N CYS A 375 -10.76 -36.57 23.51
CA CYS A 375 -11.35 -37.68 24.26
C CYS A 375 -12.46 -37.25 25.27
N LYS A 376 -12.49 -35.99 25.66
CA LYS A 376 -13.54 -35.44 26.56
C LYS A 376 -14.82 -35.03 25.82
N SER A 377 -14.82 -34.94 24.47
CA SER A 377 -16.01 -34.54 23.70
C SER A 377 -16.42 -35.64 22.72
N PRO A 378 -17.62 -36.19 22.83
CA PRO A 378 -18.16 -37.15 21.87
C PRO A 378 -18.19 -36.63 20.43
N GLU A 379 -18.49 -35.32 20.28
CA GLU A 379 -18.53 -34.67 18.97
C GLU A 379 -17.11 -34.62 18.32
N LEU A 380 -16.09 -34.26 19.11
CA LEU A 380 -14.70 -34.21 18.60
C LEU A 380 -14.20 -35.63 18.28
N MET A 381 -14.55 -36.63 19.08
CA MET A 381 -14.25 -38.03 18.78
C MET A 381 -14.93 -38.51 17.50
N CYS A 382 -16.19 -38.14 17.30
CA CYS A 382 -16.93 -38.44 16.08
C CYS A 382 -16.27 -37.80 14.88
N GLY A 383 -15.93 -36.50 14.94
CA GLY A 383 -15.25 -35.79 13.87
C GLY A 383 -13.87 -36.37 13.53
N MET A 384 -13.08 -36.78 14.55
CA MET A 384 -11.80 -37.44 14.36
C MET A 384 -11.95 -38.82 13.71
N SER A 385 -12.97 -39.60 14.11
CA SER A 385 -13.27 -40.90 13.49
C SER A 385 -13.65 -40.76 12.00
N MET A 386 -14.48 -39.76 11.69
CA MET A 386 -14.81 -39.43 10.28
C MET A 386 -13.59 -39.06 9.46
N LEU A 387 -12.69 -38.26 10.01
CA LEU A 387 -11.40 -37.91 9.39
C LEU A 387 -10.54 -39.14 9.12
N GLN A 388 -10.45 -40.06 10.08
CA GLN A 388 -9.68 -41.30 9.93
C GLN A 388 -10.29 -42.20 8.85
N SER A 389 -11.62 -42.27 8.76
CA SER A 389 -12.33 -43.06 7.72
C SER A 389 -12.16 -42.49 6.31
N LEU A 390 -11.91 -41.19 6.16
CA LEU A 390 -11.67 -40.55 4.87
C LEU A 390 -10.19 -40.65 4.42
N LEU A 391 -9.30 -41.10 5.30
CA LEU A 391 -7.86 -41.23 5.04
C LEU A 391 -7.47 -42.71 4.72
N LEU A 392 -8.37 -43.65 4.94
CA LEU A 392 -8.26 -45.05 4.54
C LEU A 392 -8.85 -45.26 3.13
#